data_1a610ad7e6ce0a198258526f7f6dabe2
#
_entry.id   1a610ad7e6ce0a198258526f7f6dabe2
#
_cell.length_a   1.000
_cell.length_b   1.000
_cell.length_c   1.000
_cell.angle_alpha   90.00
_cell.angle_beta   90.00
_cell.angle_gamma   90.00
#
_symmetry.space_group_name_H-M   'P 1'
#
loop_
_entity.id
_entity.type
_entity.pdbx_description
1 polymer ?
#
loop_
_entity_poly.entity_id
_entity_poly.type
_entity_poly.pdbx_seq_one_letter_code
_entity_poly.pdbx_strand_id
1 'polypeptide(L)'
;AGGPAVMLTDALSNGGLEIPHLEHPELLAKLFPGSSVANPIDFLATGTAEQLGYIIDACENDFDQVDGMAVIFGSPGLFEVYDVYKLLDEKMRTCKKPIYPVLPSVINVKKEIEYFIGLGRINFPDEVTFGNALCKVYNTPEPAPETIPQPEVNYPAIRRIIDAAENGYLHPEKVQEIFDAAGIPRAGEAVVTSKEDAIQAASDQGLPVVMKVVGPVHKSDVGGVVLNVNNFDQVALEFDRMIRIKDTTAILIQPMLSGHSVYIGAKHEPNFGDIVLCGLGGIFNVGREDV
;
A
#
# COMPACT_ATOMS: atom_id res chain seq x y z
N ALA A 1 13.54 30.32 -3.11
CA ALA A 1 12.18 30.86 -2.96
C ALA A 1 11.69 30.64 -1.53
N GLY A 2 11.69 31.69 -0.69
CA GLY A 2 11.46 31.59 0.75
C GLY A 2 10.16 30.85 1.15
N GLY A 3 9.02 31.18 0.53
CA GLY A 3 7.73 30.56 0.88
C GLY A 3 7.70 29.03 0.73
N PRO A 4 7.93 28.48 -0.46
CA PRO A 4 7.98 27.03 -0.67
C PRO A 4 9.00 26.32 0.23
N ALA A 5 10.17 26.92 0.45
CA ALA A 5 11.18 26.34 1.32
C ALA A 5 10.72 26.25 2.78
N VAL A 6 10.03 27.26 3.29
CA VAL A 6 9.43 27.24 4.64
C VAL A 6 8.36 26.15 4.75
N MET A 7 7.46 26.05 3.76
CA MET A 7 6.42 25.02 3.74
C MET A 7 7.01 23.60 3.73
N LEU A 8 8.08 23.39 2.96
CA LEU A 8 8.81 22.12 2.97
C LEU A 8 9.43 21.85 4.34
N THR A 9 10.11 22.86 4.92
CA THR A 9 10.72 22.74 6.25
C THR A 9 9.71 22.33 7.30
N ASP A 10 8.52 22.95 7.32
CA ASP A 10 7.44 22.60 8.23
C ASP A 10 6.97 21.15 8.04
N ALA A 11 6.78 20.74 6.78
CA ALA A 11 6.36 19.37 6.47
C ALA A 11 7.39 18.33 6.94
N LEU A 12 8.68 18.57 6.70
CA LEU A 12 9.77 17.68 7.10
C LEU A 12 9.92 17.62 8.62
N SER A 13 9.92 18.77 9.31
CA SER A 13 10.05 18.84 10.76
C SER A 13 8.87 18.17 11.47
N ASN A 14 7.64 18.40 11.01
CA ASN A 14 6.45 17.73 11.53
C ASN A 14 6.48 16.22 11.31
N GLY A 15 7.16 15.77 10.27
CA GLY A 15 7.37 14.35 9.95
C GLY A 15 8.58 13.72 10.64
N GLY A 16 9.27 14.45 11.54
CA GLY A 16 10.38 13.93 12.34
C GLY A 16 11.76 13.99 11.69
N LEU A 17 11.90 14.69 10.54
CA LEU A 17 13.20 14.94 9.93
C LEU A 17 13.80 16.23 10.48
N GLU A 18 15.12 16.21 10.70
CA GLU A 18 15.84 17.35 11.22
C GLU A 18 16.21 18.34 10.10
N ILE A 19 16.08 19.63 10.40
CA ILE A 19 16.50 20.74 9.53
C ILE A 19 17.64 21.45 10.27
N PRO A 20 18.90 21.04 10.05
CA PRO A 20 20.03 21.60 10.78
C PRO A 20 20.27 23.05 10.42
N HIS A 21 20.65 23.87 11.38
CA HIS A 21 21.10 25.23 11.12
C HIS A 21 22.48 25.19 10.45
N LEU A 22 22.63 25.95 9.38
CA LEU A 22 23.87 25.99 8.58
C LEU A 22 24.48 27.40 8.63
N GLU A 23 25.80 27.44 8.75
CA GLU A 23 26.60 28.68 8.65
C GLU A 23 27.81 28.39 7.75
N HIS A 24 27.98 29.22 6.70
CA HIS A 24 29.11 29.09 5.78
C HIS A 24 29.44 30.46 5.14
N PRO A 25 30.26 31.30 5.78
CA PRO A 25 30.58 32.65 5.27
C PRO A 25 31.22 32.65 3.89
N GLU A 26 32.06 31.68 3.56
CA GLU A 26 32.71 31.56 2.27
C GLU A 26 31.72 31.22 1.14
N LEU A 27 30.72 30.40 1.42
CA LEU A 27 29.63 30.13 0.49
C LEU A 27 28.78 31.41 0.28
N LEU A 28 28.44 32.07 1.39
CA LEU A 28 27.65 33.31 1.32
C LEU A 28 28.31 34.36 0.45
N ALA A 29 29.66 34.47 0.50
CA ALA A 29 30.42 35.40 -0.32
C ALA A 29 30.37 35.12 -1.84
N LYS A 30 29.99 33.88 -2.23
CA LYS A 30 29.81 33.49 -3.64
C LYS A 30 28.38 33.71 -4.15
N LEU A 31 27.45 34.04 -3.26
CA LEU A 31 26.04 34.27 -3.60
C LEU A 31 25.75 35.76 -3.80
N PHE A 32 24.62 36.09 -4.41
CA PHE A 32 24.19 37.46 -4.56
C PHE A 32 23.85 38.12 -3.20
N PRO A 33 24.09 39.45 -3.06
CA PRO A 33 23.69 40.18 -1.87
C PRO A 33 22.20 39.99 -1.56
N GLY A 34 21.88 39.66 -0.32
CA GLY A 34 20.53 39.33 0.13
C GLY A 34 20.22 37.84 0.18
N SER A 35 21.15 36.99 -0.30
CA SER A 35 21.06 35.54 -0.09
C SER A 35 21.27 35.14 1.38
N SER A 36 20.83 33.97 1.76
CA SER A 36 21.02 33.39 3.08
C SER A 36 21.55 31.93 2.95
N VAL A 37 22.52 31.56 3.76
CA VAL A 37 23.04 30.20 3.85
C VAL A 37 22.48 29.43 5.05
N ALA A 38 21.69 30.08 5.90
CA ALA A 38 20.90 29.36 6.90
C ALA A 38 19.93 28.40 6.22
N ASN A 39 19.69 27.24 6.83
CA ASN A 39 18.75 26.28 6.26
C ASN A 39 17.28 26.68 6.57
N PRO A 40 16.42 26.83 5.57
CA PRO A 40 16.65 26.61 4.15
C PRO A 40 17.58 27.69 3.51
N ILE A 41 18.49 27.23 2.67
CA ILE A 41 19.38 28.13 1.90
C ILE A 41 18.54 28.88 0.87
N ASP A 42 18.58 30.21 0.89
CA ASP A 42 17.90 31.07 -0.10
C ASP A 42 18.93 31.81 -0.94
N PHE A 43 19.03 31.50 -2.22
CA PHE A 43 19.91 32.15 -3.19
C PHE A 43 19.17 33.03 -4.18
N LEU A 44 17.98 33.49 -3.80
CA LEU A 44 17.08 34.38 -4.50
C LEU A 44 16.47 33.80 -5.79
N ALA A 45 15.44 34.48 -6.31
CA ALA A 45 14.80 34.12 -7.58
C ALA A 45 15.70 34.36 -8.82
N THR A 46 16.74 35.14 -8.66
CA THR A 46 17.73 35.45 -9.70
C THR A 46 18.98 34.57 -9.63
N GLY A 47 19.00 33.59 -8.72
CA GLY A 47 20.14 32.71 -8.56
C GLY A 47 20.46 31.91 -9.83
N THR A 48 21.75 31.72 -10.07
CA THR A 48 22.27 31.08 -11.29
C THR A 48 22.56 29.60 -11.07
N ALA A 49 22.71 28.83 -12.16
CA ALA A 49 23.18 27.47 -12.11
C ALA A 49 24.55 27.34 -11.38
N GLU A 50 25.45 28.26 -11.60
CA GLU A 50 26.77 28.31 -10.94
C GLU A 50 26.62 28.43 -9.42
N GLN A 51 25.78 29.34 -8.95
CA GLN A 51 25.53 29.53 -7.51
C GLN A 51 24.87 28.27 -6.89
N LEU A 52 23.92 27.65 -7.59
CA LEU A 52 23.35 26.40 -7.17
C LEU A 52 24.43 25.31 -7.07
N GLY A 53 25.37 25.28 -8.01
CA GLY A 53 26.51 24.36 -7.97
C GLY A 53 27.33 24.54 -6.69
N TYR A 54 27.68 25.78 -6.32
CA TYR A 54 28.40 26.06 -5.07
C TYR A 54 27.64 25.60 -3.82
N ILE A 55 26.33 25.79 -3.81
CA ILE A 55 25.48 25.35 -2.70
C ILE A 55 25.48 23.82 -2.59
N ILE A 56 25.27 23.11 -3.70
CA ILE A 56 25.25 21.65 -3.71
C ILE A 56 26.61 21.10 -3.29
N ASP A 57 27.72 21.68 -3.78
CA ASP A 57 29.07 21.24 -3.42
C ASP A 57 29.37 21.45 -1.93
N ALA A 58 28.93 22.57 -1.36
CA ALA A 58 29.05 22.80 0.08
C ALA A 58 28.17 21.81 0.89
N CYS A 59 26.96 21.54 0.47
CA CYS A 59 26.10 20.55 1.11
C CYS A 59 26.70 19.12 1.03
N GLU A 60 27.36 18.80 -0.07
CA GLU A 60 28.03 17.49 -0.23
C GLU A 60 29.25 17.34 0.66
N ASN A 61 30.10 18.39 0.73
CA ASN A 61 31.48 18.26 1.25
C ASN A 61 31.71 18.95 2.59
N ASP A 62 30.99 20.03 2.92
CA ASP A 62 31.32 20.90 4.04
C ASP A 62 30.32 20.79 5.21
N PHE A 63 29.12 20.22 4.98
CA PHE A 63 28.10 20.05 6.01
C PHE A 63 27.89 18.60 6.37
N ASP A 64 28.64 18.09 7.34
CA ASP A 64 28.55 16.69 7.81
C ASP A 64 27.16 16.32 8.35
N GLN A 65 26.42 17.33 8.87
CA GLN A 65 25.07 17.14 9.43
C GLN A 65 23.96 17.08 8.36
N VAL A 66 24.29 17.19 7.08
CA VAL A 66 23.32 17.11 5.96
C VAL A 66 23.40 15.72 5.33
N ASP A 67 22.31 14.96 5.42
CA ASP A 67 22.19 13.63 4.82
C ASP A 67 21.59 13.64 3.42
N GLY A 68 20.89 14.72 3.04
CA GLY A 68 20.27 14.87 1.73
C GLY A 68 19.83 16.30 1.44
N MET A 69 19.55 16.59 0.20
CA MET A 69 19.24 17.93 -0.29
C MET A 69 17.93 17.96 -1.04
N ALA A 70 16.99 18.82 -0.65
CA ALA A 70 15.84 19.17 -1.47
C ALA A 70 16.14 20.48 -2.21
N VAL A 71 16.13 20.43 -3.52
CA VAL A 71 16.41 21.61 -4.38
C VAL A 71 15.09 22.10 -4.96
N ILE A 72 14.58 23.21 -4.42
CA ILE A 72 13.38 23.88 -4.93
C ILE A 72 13.81 24.92 -5.95
N PHE A 73 13.48 24.70 -7.22
CA PHE A 73 13.80 25.63 -8.29
C PHE A 73 12.57 25.90 -9.16
N GLY A 74 11.97 27.08 -8.97
CA GLY A 74 10.87 27.57 -9.78
C GLY A 74 11.34 28.65 -10.76
N SER A 75 10.68 28.70 -11.91
CA SER A 75 10.92 29.77 -12.90
C SER A 75 9.61 30.49 -13.21
N PRO A 76 9.63 31.84 -13.24
CA PRO A 76 8.49 32.60 -13.74
C PRO A 76 8.32 32.53 -15.29
N GLY A 77 9.16 31.75 -15.97
CA GLY A 77 9.14 31.62 -17.43
C GLY A 77 9.82 32.78 -18.19
N LEU A 78 10.57 33.60 -17.46
CA LEU A 78 11.28 34.74 -18.05
C LEU A 78 12.73 34.40 -18.43
N PHE A 79 13.24 33.27 -17.97
CA PHE A 79 14.62 32.84 -18.19
C PHE A 79 14.63 31.35 -18.59
N GLU A 80 15.61 31.00 -19.42
CA GLU A 80 15.90 29.58 -19.69
C GLU A 80 16.47 28.93 -18.45
N VAL A 81 16.01 27.72 -18.18
CA VAL A 81 16.39 26.92 -16.97
C VAL A 81 17.15 25.65 -17.31
N TYR A 82 17.44 25.40 -18.58
CA TYR A 82 18.18 24.21 -19.03
C TYR A 82 19.51 24.03 -18.32
N ASP A 83 20.25 25.11 -18.07
CA ASP A 83 21.55 25.02 -17.41
C ASP A 83 21.43 24.56 -15.97
N VAL A 84 20.39 25.01 -15.28
CA VAL A 84 20.07 24.53 -13.91
C VAL A 84 19.71 23.03 -13.93
N TYR A 85 18.89 22.60 -14.87
CA TYR A 85 18.45 21.20 -14.94
C TYR A 85 19.57 20.24 -15.39
N LYS A 86 20.46 20.70 -16.28
CA LYS A 86 21.69 19.96 -16.62
C LYS A 86 22.62 19.84 -15.42
N LEU A 87 22.82 20.91 -14.67
CA LEU A 87 23.60 20.90 -13.44
C LEU A 87 23.00 19.92 -12.42
N LEU A 88 21.69 19.98 -12.19
CA LEU A 88 21.02 19.06 -11.29
C LEU A 88 21.22 17.59 -11.72
N ASP A 89 21.05 17.30 -13.01
CA ASP A 89 21.29 15.95 -13.54
C ASP A 89 22.74 15.50 -13.32
N GLU A 90 23.72 16.37 -13.53
CA GLU A 90 25.12 16.08 -13.26
C GLU A 90 25.39 15.83 -11.78
N LYS A 91 24.91 16.72 -10.90
CA LYS A 91 25.09 16.59 -9.45
C LYS A 91 24.40 15.36 -8.87
N MET A 92 23.19 15.03 -9.35
CA MET A 92 22.49 13.79 -8.96
C MET A 92 23.24 12.51 -9.38
N ARG A 93 24.18 12.59 -10.34
CA ARG A 93 25.04 11.46 -10.73
C ARG A 93 26.33 11.40 -9.93
N THR A 94 26.84 12.52 -9.47
CA THR A 94 28.17 12.64 -8.90
C THR A 94 28.20 12.75 -7.38
N CYS A 95 27.18 13.35 -6.76
CA CYS A 95 27.04 13.44 -5.31
C CYS A 95 26.68 12.09 -4.69
N LYS A 96 27.20 11.85 -3.50
CA LYS A 96 26.85 10.68 -2.66
C LYS A 96 25.57 10.93 -1.89
N LYS A 97 25.37 12.17 -1.42
CA LYS A 97 24.15 12.58 -0.73
C LYS A 97 23.00 12.71 -1.75
N PRO A 98 21.81 12.18 -1.46
CA PRO A 98 20.68 12.25 -2.38
C PRO A 98 20.23 13.69 -2.62
N ILE A 99 19.90 13.99 -3.87
CA ILE A 99 19.33 15.28 -4.28
C ILE A 99 17.91 15.03 -4.77
N TYR A 100 16.94 15.72 -4.18
CA TYR A 100 15.53 15.65 -4.52
C TYR A 100 15.09 16.93 -5.22
N PRO A 101 14.87 16.90 -6.55
CA PRO A 101 14.44 18.09 -7.30
C PRO A 101 12.95 18.35 -7.06
N VAL A 102 12.63 19.56 -6.61
CA VAL A 102 11.26 20.08 -6.47
C VAL A 102 11.11 21.22 -7.47
N LEU A 103 10.50 20.94 -8.63
CA LEU A 103 10.41 21.85 -9.77
C LEU A 103 8.93 22.20 -10.03
N PRO A 104 8.37 23.20 -9.32
CA PRO A 104 6.93 23.48 -9.33
C PRO A 104 6.44 24.16 -10.63
N SER A 105 7.32 24.70 -11.46
CA SER A 105 6.95 25.47 -12.66
C SER A 105 6.58 24.62 -13.87
N VAL A 106 5.77 23.55 -13.67
CA VAL A 106 5.40 22.57 -14.69
C VAL A 106 4.68 23.14 -15.92
N ILE A 107 4.10 24.31 -15.80
CA ILE A 107 3.41 25.00 -16.91
C ILE A 107 4.40 25.93 -17.66
N ASN A 108 5.12 26.76 -16.93
CA ASN A 108 5.95 27.81 -17.49
C ASN A 108 7.20 27.32 -18.23
N VAL A 109 7.77 26.19 -17.74
CA VAL A 109 8.98 25.56 -18.28
C VAL A 109 8.76 24.08 -18.58
N LYS A 110 7.62 23.77 -19.17
CA LYS A 110 7.17 22.40 -19.44
C LYS A 110 8.20 21.60 -20.24
N LYS A 111 8.78 22.17 -21.29
CA LYS A 111 9.73 21.48 -22.17
C LYS A 111 11.02 21.10 -21.43
N GLU A 112 11.47 21.99 -20.56
CA GLU A 112 12.67 21.79 -19.76
C GLU A 112 12.46 20.72 -18.69
N ILE A 113 11.28 20.67 -18.08
CA ILE A 113 10.89 19.60 -17.16
C ILE A 113 10.75 18.27 -17.90
N GLU A 114 10.11 18.25 -19.08
CA GLU A 114 10.00 17.05 -19.91
C GLU A 114 11.39 16.54 -20.33
N TYR A 115 12.32 17.45 -20.65
CA TYR A 115 13.72 17.10 -20.91
C TYR A 115 14.36 16.43 -19.68
N PHE A 116 14.22 17.03 -18.50
CA PHE A 116 14.77 16.51 -17.25
C PHE A 116 14.23 15.12 -16.89
N ILE A 117 12.92 14.93 -17.02
CA ILE A 117 12.26 13.63 -16.84
C ILE A 117 12.76 12.62 -17.89
N GLY A 118 12.97 13.07 -19.14
CA GLY A 118 13.51 12.26 -20.24
C GLY A 118 14.93 11.73 -19.98
N LEU A 119 15.68 12.36 -19.07
CA LEU A 119 16.97 11.84 -18.58
C LEU A 119 16.82 10.73 -17.51
N GLY A 120 15.60 10.28 -17.22
CA GLY A 120 15.30 9.28 -16.19
C GLY A 120 15.24 9.88 -14.77
N ARG A 121 15.07 11.20 -14.65
CA ARG A 121 14.95 11.88 -13.37
C ARG A 121 13.50 12.00 -12.93
N ILE A 122 13.30 12.03 -11.63
CA ILE A 122 11.99 12.28 -11.01
C ILE A 122 11.87 13.77 -10.70
N ASN A 123 10.73 14.36 -10.96
CA ASN A 123 10.37 15.70 -10.51
C ASN A 123 9.24 15.65 -9.50
N PHE A 124 9.40 16.39 -8.41
CA PHE A 124 8.32 16.67 -7.46
C PHE A 124 7.75 18.07 -7.75
N PRO A 125 6.50 18.19 -8.23
CA PRO A 125 5.92 19.45 -8.60
C PRO A 125 5.43 20.28 -7.41
N ASP A 126 5.43 19.69 -6.20
CA ASP A 126 4.92 20.30 -4.97
C ASP A 126 5.80 19.91 -3.78
N GLU A 127 6.23 20.92 -3.04
CA GLU A 127 7.18 20.76 -1.93
C GLU A 127 6.56 20.07 -0.71
N VAL A 128 5.30 20.33 -0.41
CA VAL A 128 4.62 19.72 0.75
C VAL A 128 4.32 18.25 0.47
N THR A 129 3.87 17.95 -0.75
CA THR A 129 3.65 16.55 -1.19
C THR A 129 4.95 15.77 -1.14
N PHE A 130 6.07 16.36 -1.60
CA PHE A 130 7.39 15.75 -1.50
C PHE A 130 7.78 15.51 -0.03
N GLY A 131 7.68 16.54 0.82
CA GLY A 131 8.04 16.44 2.24
C GLY A 131 7.28 15.33 2.96
N ASN A 132 5.97 15.27 2.75
CA ASN A 132 5.12 14.21 3.33
C ASN A 132 5.50 12.82 2.81
N ALA A 133 5.83 12.67 1.53
CA ALA A 133 6.26 11.40 0.96
C ALA A 133 7.61 10.95 1.55
N LEU A 134 8.58 11.86 1.66
CA LEU A 134 9.89 11.58 2.26
C LEU A 134 9.75 11.15 3.73
N CYS A 135 8.93 11.86 4.51
CA CYS A 135 8.66 11.50 5.90
C CYS A 135 8.02 10.10 6.03
N LYS A 136 7.11 9.73 5.12
CA LYS A 136 6.54 8.37 5.13
C LYS A 136 7.60 7.30 4.86
N VAL A 137 8.51 7.54 3.92
CA VAL A 137 9.62 6.62 3.64
C VAL A 137 10.56 6.52 4.84
N TYR A 138 10.95 7.66 5.41
CA TYR A 138 11.83 7.70 6.58
C TYR A 138 11.24 6.98 7.80
N ASN A 139 9.95 7.17 8.05
CA ASN A 139 9.24 6.54 9.18
C ASN A 139 8.72 5.13 8.84
N THR A 140 9.11 4.54 7.71
CA THR A 140 8.74 3.16 7.40
C THR A 140 9.39 2.24 8.45
N PRO A 141 8.60 1.42 9.20
CA PRO A 141 9.15 0.53 10.20
C PRO A 141 10.14 -0.46 9.56
N GLU A 142 11.18 -0.79 10.29
CA GLU A 142 12.03 -1.91 9.92
C GLU A 142 11.20 -3.20 9.85
N PRO A 143 11.54 -4.14 8.97
CA PRO A 143 10.89 -5.44 8.93
C PRO A 143 10.93 -6.10 10.31
N ALA A 144 9.83 -6.73 10.69
CA ALA A 144 9.79 -7.50 11.94
C ALA A 144 10.91 -8.56 11.93
N PRO A 145 11.54 -8.83 13.07
CA PRO A 145 12.57 -9.87 13.13
C PRO A 145 11.98 -11.23 12.73
N GLU A 146 12.76 -12.03 12.01
CA GLU A 146 12.35 -13.34 11.47
C GLU A 146 11.95 -14.37 12.56
N THR A 147 12.21 -14.08 13.83
CA THR A 147 11.94 -14.96 14.97
C THR A 147 10.54 -14.76 15.55
N ILE A 148 9.50 -14.78 14.73
CA ILE A 148 8.13 -14.92 15.25
C ILE A 148 7.93 -16.40 15.61
N PRO A 149 7.54 -16.71 16.88
CA PRO A 149 7.24 -18.08 17.26
C PRO A 149 6.21 -18.66 16.30
N GLN A 150 6.57 -19.76 15.65
CA GLN A 150 5.64 -20.44 14.76
C GLN A 150 4.54 -21.10 15.60
N PRO A 151 3.26 -20.95 15.25
CA PRO A 151 2.19 -21.67 15.93
C PRO A 151 2.36 -23.19 15.73
N GLU A 152 1.88 -23.96 16.68
CA GLU A 152 1.80 -25.42 16.53
C GLU A 152 0.76 -25.76 15.46
N VAL A 153 1.23 -26.21 14.31
CA VAL A 153 0.43 -26.55 13.15
C VAL A 153 0.75 -27.97 12.69
N ASN A 154 -0.25 -28.77 12.36
CA ASN A 154 -0.03 -30.09 11.80
C ASN A 154 0.34 -30.01 10.30
N TYR A 155 1.56 -29.56 10.01
CA TYR A 155 2.09 -29.41 8.65
C TYR A 155 1.96 -30.70 7.81
N PRO A 156 2.25 -31.93 8.33
CA PRO A 156 2.11 -33.15 7.53
C PRO A 156 0.65 -33.42 7.10
N ALA A 157 -0.34 -33.07 7.93
CA ALA A 157 -1.74 -33.23 7.56
C ALA A 157 -2.14 -32.22 6.46
N ILE A 158 -1.79 -30.96 6.62
CA ILE A 158 -2.04 -29.89 5.62
C ILE A 158 -1.38 -30.26 4.29
N ARG A 159 -0.13 -30.67 4.33
CA ARG A 159 0.64 -31.03 3.13
C ARG A 159 -0.01 -32.18 2.34
N ARG A 160 -0.46 -33.22 3.03
CA ARG A 160 -1.18 -34.34 2.39
C ARG A 160 -2.46 -33.90 1.67
N ILE A 161 -3.21 -32.96 2.25
CA ILE A 161 -4.43 -32.45 1.61
C ILE A 161 -4.09 -31.64 0.36
N ILE A 162 -3.10 -30.75 0.46
CA ILE A 162 -2.68 -29.89 -0.67
C ILE A 162 -2.09 -30.74 -1.80
N ASP A 163 -1.22 -31.70 -1.50
CA ASP A 163 -0.54 -32.52 -2.52
C ASP A 163 -1.50 -33.49 -3.24
N ALA A 164 -2.61 -33.84 -2.59
CA ALA A 164 -3.65 -34.67 -3.20
C ALA A 164 -4.72 -33.87 -3.96
N ALA A 165 -4.70 -32.54 -3.87
CA ALA A 165 -5.70 -31.69 -4.51
C ALA A 165 -5.31 -31.36 -5.95
N GLU A 166 -6.30 -31.22 -6.82
CA GLU A 166 -6.12 -30.65 -8.16
C GLU A 166 -5.92 -29.14 -8.06
N ASN A 167 -5.29 -28.54 -9.08
CA ASN A 167 -5.15 -27.09 -9.17
C ASN A 167 -6.52 -26.41 -9.28
N GLY A 168 -6.76 -25.43 -8.42
CA GLY A 168 -8.01 -24.67 -8.40
C GLY A 168 -8.57 -24.47 -6.99
N TYR A 169 -9.88 -24.35 -6.90
CA TYR A 169 -10.57 -24.17 -5.63
C TYR A 169 -10.75 -25.50 -4.91
N LEU A 170 -10.35 -25.54 -3.64
CA LEU A 170 -10.60 -26.70 -2.77
C LEU A 170 -12.08 -26.82 -2.42
N HIS A 171 -12.56 -28.07 -2.31
CA HIS A 171 -13.87 -28.35 -1.77
C HIS A 171 -13.97 -27.89 -0.30
N PRO A 172 -15.12 -27.36 0.16
CA PRO A 172 -15.28 -26.84 1.53
C PRO A 172 -14.81 -27.80 2.63
N GLU A 173 -15.07 -29.08 2.52
CA GLU A 173 -14.62 -30.09 3.48
C GLU A 173 -13.09 -30.14 3.60
N LYS A 174 -12.37 -29.99 2.48
CA LYS A 174 -10.90 -29.96 2.48
C LYS A 174 -10.36 -28.68 3.11
N VAL A 175 -11.06 -27.55 2.93
CA VAL A 175 -10.74 -26.30 3.62
C VAL A 175 -10.94 -26.45 5.13
N GLN A 176 -12.02 -27.13 5.57
CA GLN A 176 -12.26 -27.42 6.98
C GLN A 176 -11.13 -28.26 7.57
N GLU A 177 -10.75 -29.37 6.91
CA GLU A 177 -9.64 -30.24 7.33
C GLU A 177 -8.33 -29.46 7.49
N ILE A 178 -8.04 -28.50 6.57
CA ILE A 178 -6.85 -27.64 6.65
C ILE A 178 -6.94 -26.70 7.86
N PHE A 179 -8.08 -26.05 8.09
CA PHE A 179 -8.27 -25.15 9.22
C PHE A 179 -8.15 -25.89 10.56
N ASP A 180 -8.75 -27.06 10.66
CA ASP A 180 -8.64 -27.91 11.85
C ASP A 180 -7.18 -28.35 12.09
N ALA A 181 -6.46 -28.74 11.03
CA ALA A 181 -5.04 -29.10 11.12
C ALA A 181 -4.14 -27.88 11.44
N ALA A 182 -4.55 -26.68 11.08
CA ALA A 182 -3.86 -25.42 11.40
C ALA A 182 -4.25 -24.88 12.79
N GLY A 183 -5.21 -25.48 13.48
CA GLY A 183 -5.72 -24.96 14.76
C GLY A 183 -6.50 -23.65 14.62
N ILE A 184 -7.04 -23.35 13.43
CA ILE A 184 -7.83 -22.14 13.18
C ILE A 184 -9.28 -22.41 13.59
N PRO A 185 -9.82 -21.68 14.60
CA PRO A 185 -11.23 -21.85 14.99
C PRO A 185 -12.15 -21.47 13.83
N ARG A 186 -13.16 -22.28 13.60
CA ARG A 186 -14.18 -22.03 12.58
C ARG A 186 -15.59 -22.17 13.13
N ALA A 187 -16.53 -21.51 12.48
CA ALA A 187 -17.94 -21.74 12.74
C ALA A 187 -18.30 -23.19 12.35
N GLY A 188 -19.28 -23.76 13.04
CA GLY A 188 -19.88 -25.03 12.61
C GLY A 188 -20.42 -24.88 11.19
N GLU A 189 -20.25 -25.94 10.39
CA GLU A 189 -20.77 -25.95 9.02
C GLU A 189 -21.05 -27.38 8.56
N ALA A 190 -22.02 -27.53 7.68
CA ALA A 190 -22.37 -28.83 7.07
C ALA A 190 -22.56 -28.62 5.56
N VAL A 191 -22.00 -29.55 4.77
CA VAL A 191 -22.25 -29.65 3.33
C VAL A 191 -23.27 -30.76 3.11
N VAL A 192 -24.38 -30.40 2.49
CA VAL A 192 -25.54 -31.33 2.34
C VAL A 192 -25.98 -31.39 0.89
N THR A 193 -26.49 -32.57 0.49
CA THR A 193 -26.97 -32.84 -0.86
C THR A 193 -28.44 -33.24 -0.90
N SER A 194 -29.07 -33.42 0.28
CA SER A 194 -30.51 -33.67 0.40
C SER A 194 -31.23 -32.64 1.25
N LYS A 195 -32.52 -32.50 1.06
CA LYS A 195 -33.37 -31.57 1.83
C LYS A 195 -33.45 -32.00 3.29
N GLU A 196 -33.54 -33.29 3.53
CA GLU A 196 -33.63 -33.91 4.85
C GLU A 196 -32.38 -33.61 5.65
N ASP A 197 -31.19 -33.80 5.03
CA ASP A 197 -29.89 -33.43 5.65
C ASP A 197 -29.77 -31.94 5.90
N ALA A 198 -30.34 -31.09 5.02
CA ALA A 198 -30.34 -29.65 5.19
C ALA A 198 -31.15 -29.21 6.43
N ILE A 199 -32.32 -29.81 6.64
CA ILE A 199 -33.16 -29.56 7.83
C ILE A 199 -32.41 -30.03 9.09
N GLN A 200 -31.82 -31.24 9.04
CA GLN A 200 -31.05 -31.76 10.17
C GLN A 200 -29.85 -30.90 10.50
N ALA A 201 -29.06 -30.47 9.48
CA ALA A 201 -27.93 -29.60 9.66
C ALA A 201 -28.34 -28.24 10.27
N ALA A 202 -29.45 -27.66 9.82
CA ALA A 202 -29.98 -26.43 10.40
C ALA A 202 -30.42 -26.62 11.87
N SER A 203 -30.94 -27.77 12.21
CA SER A 203 -31.27 -28.11 13.60
C SER A 203 -30.01 -28.20 14.47
N ASP A 204 -28.97 -28.86 13.98
CA ASP A 204 -27.73 -29.10 14.71
C ASP A 204 -26.92 -27.76 14.89
N GLN A 205 -26.94 -26.88 13.90
CA GLN A 205 -26.28 -25.59 13.94
C GLN A 205 -27.05 -24.53 14.78
N GLY A 206 -28.35 -24.71 14.94
CA GLY A 206 -29.25 -23.75 15.58
C GLY A 206 -29.63 -22.60 14.65
N LEU A 207 -30.95 -22.32 14.61
CA LEU A 207 -31.49 -21.21 13.80
C LEU A 207 -31.21 -19.83 14.47
N PRO A 208 -31.01 -18.76 13.72
CA PRO A 208 -31.00 -18.70 12.25
C PRO A 208 -29.73 -19.24 11.62
N VAL A 209 -29.83 -19.74 10.40
CA VAL A 209 -28.68 -20.22 9.61
C VAL A 209 -28.47 -19.41 8.33
N VAL A 210 -27.28 -19.55 7.75
CA VAL A 210 -26.91 -19.10 6.41
C VAL A 210 -26.83 -20.31 5.50
N MET A 211 -27.40 -20.21 4.30
CA MET A 211 -27.29 -21.22 3.26
C MET A 211 -26.49 -20.69 2.08
N LYS A 212 -25.54 -21.47 1.56
CA LYS A 212 -24.69 -21.07 0.43
C LYS A 212 -24.56 -22.24 -0.56
N VAL A 213 -24.60 -21.95 -1.87
CA VAL A 213 -24.31 -22.98 -2.88
C VAL A 213 -22.82 -23.38 -2.84
N VAL A 214 -22.56 -24.65 -3.14
CA VAL A 214 -21.21 -25.20 -3.38
C VAL A 214 -21.09 -25.47 -4.88
N GLY A 215 -20.00 -25.02 -5.51
CA GLY A 215 -19.74 -25.12 -6.94
C GLY A 215 -19.47 -23.75 -7.56
N PRO A 216 -20.46 -22.87 -7.72
CA PRO A 216 -20.24 -21.53 -8.28
C PRO A 216 -19.22 -20.71 -7.48
N VAL A 217 -18.32 -20.00 -8.19
CA VAL A 217 -17.29 -19.15 -7.58
C VAL A 217 -17.93 -17.86 -7.03
N HIS A 218 -18.74 -17.18 -7.86
CA HIS A 218 -19.44 -15.93 -7.50
C HIS A 218 -20.86 -16.23 -7.00
N LYS A 219 -20.94 -16.74 -5.77
CA LYS A 219 -22.21 -17.27 -5.19
C LYS A 219 -23.30 -16.20 -5.05
N SER A 220 -22.93 -14.97 -4.71
CA SER A 220 -23.87 -13.88 -4.51
C SER A 220 -24.55 -13.45 -5.82
N ASP A 221 -23.82 -13.46 -6.94
CA ASP A 221 -24.30 -12.99 -8.25
C ASP A 221 -25.40 -13.89 -8.83
N VAL A 222 -25.37 -15.18 -8.44
CA VAL A 222 -26.35 -16.17 -8.88
C VAL A 222 -27.49 -16.40 -7.87
N GLY A 223 -27.60 -15.56 -6.84
CA GLY A 223 -28.56 -15.77 -5.75
C GLY A 223 -28.27 -17.03 -4.91
N GLY A 224 -27.00 -17.42 -4.86
CA GLY A 224 -26.53 -18.62 -4.19
C GLY A 224 -26.17 -18.42 -2.70
N VAL A 225 -26.57 -17.28 -2.10
CA VAL A 225 -26.40 -17.01 -0.66
C VAL A 225 -27.73 -16.54 -0.09
N VAL A 226 -28.18 -17.18 0.99
CA VAL A 226 -29.36 -16.79 1.75
C VAL A 226 -28.99 -16.61 3.21
N LEU A 227 -29.22 -15.42 3.72
CA LEU A 227 -28.94 -15.06 5.12
C LEU A 227 -30.22 -15.11 5.96
N ASN A 228 -30.08 -15.28 7.28
CA ASN A 228 -31.18 -15.20 8.23
C ASN A 228 -32.31 -16.19 7.93
N VAL A 229 -31.99 -17.43 7.61
CA VAL A 229 -32.99 -18.49 7.45
C VAL A 229 -33.45 -18.91 8.85
N ASN A 230 -34.71 -18.61 9.21
CA ASN A 230 -35.20 -18.62 10.59
C ASN A 230 -36.05 -19.83 10.97
N ASN A 231 -36.44 -20.67 10.01
CA ASN A 231 -37.29 -21.83 10.26
C ASN A 231 -37.00 -22.95 9.24
N PHE A 232 -37.42 -24.19 9.58
CA PHE A 232 -37.15 -25.34 8.75
C PHE A 232 -37.93 -25.37 7.43
N ASP A 233 -39.12 -24.76 7.35
CA ASP A 233 -39.88 -24.68 6.10
C ASP A 233 -39.10 -23.78 5.09
N GLN A 234 -38.49 -22.70 5.59
CA GLN A 234 -37.63 -21.84 4.78
C GLN A 234 -36.36 -22.58 4.36
N VAL A 235 -35.74 -23.39 5.23
CA VAL A 235 -34.61 -24.24 4.88
C VAL A 235 -34.95 -25.17 3.72
N ALA A 236 -36.10 -25.86 3.81
CA ALA A 236 -36.56 -26.75 2.77
C ALA A 236 -36.82 -26.04 1.42
N LEU A 237 -37.51 -24.92 1.47
CA LEU A 237 -37.82 -24.09 0.29
C LEU A 237 -36.54 -23.60 -0.41
N GLU A 238 -35.64 -23.03 0.37
CA GLU A 238 -34.38 -22.49 -0.16
C GLU A 238 -33.47 -23.60 -0.67
N PHE A 239 -33.42 -24.76 -0.03
CA PHE A 239 -32.68 -25.91 -0.55
C PHE A 239 -33.17 -26.29 -1.94
N ASP A 240 -34.51 -26.48 -2.12
CA ASP A 240 -35.10 -26.82 -3.42
C ASP A 240 -34.83 -25.80 -4.51
N ARG A 241 -34.71 -24.52 -4.15
CA ARG A 241 -34.37 -23.42 -5.07
C ARG A 241 -32.90 -23.45 -5.42
N MET A 242 -32.04 -23.47 -4.41
CA MET A 242 -30.60 -23.27 -4.55
C MET A 242 -29.91 -24.46 -5.23
N ILE A 243 -30.35 -25.70 -4.98
CA ILE A 243 -29.74 -26.89 -5.60
C ILE A 243 -29.93 -26.92 -7.13
N ARG A 244 -30.90 -26.13 -7.66
CA ARG A 244 -31.15 -26.01 -9.11
C ARG A 244 -30.33 -24.91 -9.78
N ILE A 245 -29.60 -24.12 -9.00
CA ILE A 245 -28.69 -23.10 -9.58
C ILE A 245 -27.61 -23.83 -10.36
N LYS A 246 -27.32 -23.33 -11.55
CA LYS A 246 -26.34 -23.92 -12.45
C LYS A 246 -25.00 -24.17 -11.74
N ASP A 247 -24.38 -25.31 -11.97
CA ASP A 247 -23.08 -25.73 -11.41
C ASP A 247 -23.09 -25.94 -9.88
N THR A 248 -24.26 -25.94 -9.23
CA THR A 248 -24.40 -26.25 -7.80
C THR A 248 -24.32 -27.75 -7.59
N THR A 249 -23.41 -28.20 -6.73
CA THR A 249 -23.22 -29.61 -6.37
C THR A 249 -23.75 -29.95 -5.00
N ALA A 250 -23.82 -29.00 -4.08
CA ALA A 250 -24.30 -29.17 -2.71
C ALA A 250 -24.68 -27.80 -2.12
N ILE A 251 -25.27 -27.83 -0.92
CA ILE A 251 -25.58 -26.64 -0.12
C ILE A 251 -24.76 -26.68 1.16
N LEU A 252 -24.07 -25.58 1.46
CA LEU A 252 -23.37 -25.35 2.72
C LEU A 252 -24.29 -24.64 3.69
N ILE A 253 -24.44 -25.18 4.89
CA ILE A 253 -25.24 -24.61 5.99
C ILE A 253 -24.30 -24.21 7.12
N GLN A 254 -24.43 -22.99 7.61
CA GLN A 254 -23.63 -22.43 8.69
C GLN A 254 -24.52 -21.65 9.67
N PRO A 255 -24.17 -21.54 10.96
CA PRO A 255 -24.90 -20.66 11.89
C PRO A 255 -24.78 -19.19 11.41
N MET A 256 -25.85 -18.41 11.63
CA MET A 256 -25.81 -16.98 11.39
C MET A 256 -25.04 -16.30 12.52
N LEU A 257 -23.82 -15.88 12.24
CA LEU A 257 -22.98 -15.16 13.20
C LEU A 257 -23.19 -13.65 13.07
N SER A 258 -23.07 -12.96 14.19
CA SER A 258 -23.08 -11.50 14.27
C SER A 258 -21.77 -10.98 14.85
N GLY A 259 -21.41 -9.73 14.53
CA GLY A 259 -20.19 -9.10 15.03
C GLY A 259 -19.47 -8.29 13.95
N HIS A 260 -18.29 -7.80 14.31
CA HIS A 260 -17.42 -7.12 13.35
C HIS A 260 -16.70 -8.13 12.47
N SER A 261 -16.84 -7.98 11.15
CA SER A 261 -16.17 -8.82 10.18
C SER A 261 -14.77 -8.29 9.88
N VAL A 262 -13.78 -9.18 9.94
CA VAL A 262 -12.40 -8.92 9.53
C VAL A 262 -12.07 -9.82 8.34
N TYR A 263 -11.43 -9.25 7.33
CA TYR A 263 -10.87 -9.99 6.21
C TYR A 263 -9.43 -10.39 6.55
N ILE A 264 -9.11 -11.65 6.36
CA ILE A 264 -7.73 -12.18 6.41
C ILE A 264 -7.54 -13.02 5.15
N GLY A 265 -6.49 -12.71 4.40
CA GLY A 265 -6.14 -13.41 3.17
C GLY A 265 -4.64 -13.60 3.05
N ALA A 266 -4.25 -14.53 2.19
CA ALA A 266 -2.85 -14.72 1.82
C ALA A 266 -2.74 -14.80 0.29
N LYS A 267 -1.66 -14.23 -0.25
CA LYS A 267 -1.38 -14.22 -1.69
C LYS A 267 0.11 -14.33 -1.91
N HIS A 268 0.52 -15.08 -2.93
CA HIS A 268 1.89 -15.07 -3.39
C HIS A 268 2.11 -13.90 -4.37
N GLU A 269 3.05 -13.02 -4.04
CA GLU A 269 3.48 -11.91 -4.90
C GLU A 269 4.87 -12.17 -5.47
N PRO A 270 5.07 -12.02 -6.79
CA PRO A 270 6.36 -12.33 -7.42
C PRO A 270 7.54 -11.55 -6.84
N ASN A 271 7.32 -10.31 -6.38
CA ASN A 271 8.38 -9.44 -5.89
C ASN A 271 8.62 -9.54 -4.37
N PHE A 272 7.61 -9.97 -3.61
CA PHE A 272 7.63 -9.96 -2.14
C PHE A 272 7.47 -11.36 -1.52
N GLY A 273 7.20 -12.39 -2.33
CA GLY A 273 6.89 -13.73 -1.83
C GLY A 273 5.48 -13.81 -1.25
N ASP A 274 5.31 -14.61 -0.20
CA ASP A 274 4.00 -14.82 0.42
C ASP A 274 3.64 -13.65 1.35
N ILE A 275 2.53 -12.98 1.06
CA ILE A 275 2.02 -11.87 1.86
C ILE A 275 0.71 -12.25 2.53
N VAL A 276 0.49 -11.71 3.73
CA VAL A 276 -0.77 -11.83 4.47
C VAL A 276 -1.47 -10.47 4.47
N LEU A 277 -2.74 -10.48 4.10
CA LEU A 277 -3.60 -9.31 4.06
C LEU A 277 -4.58 -9.36 5.24
N CYS A 278 -4.75 -8.24 5.92
CA CYS A 278 -5.75 -8.08 6.98
C CYS A 278 -6.46 -6.74 6.82
N GLY A 279 -7.78 -6.73 6.96
CA GLY A 279 -8.56 -5.51 6.81
C GLY A 279 -10.00 -5.66 7.30
N LEU A 280 -10.80 -4.62 7.10
CA LEU A 280 -12.24 -4.68 7.39
C LEU A 280 -12.92 -5.62 6.40
N GLY A 281 -13.79 -6.48 6.93
CA GLY A 281 -14.61 -7.41 6.15
C GLY A 281 -15.98 -6.84 5.74
N GLY A 282 -16.83 -7.70 5.18
CA GLY A 282 -18.18 -7.34 4.78
C GLY A 282 -18.22 -6.43 3.55
N ILE A 283 -19.13 -5.47 3.55
CA ILE A 283 -19.35 -4.54 2.43
C ILE A 283 -18.13 -3.66 2.09
N PHE A 284 -17.19 -3.51 3.00
CA PHE A 284 -15.95 -2.76 2.77
C PHE A 284 -14.94 -3.49 1.88
N ASN A 285 -15.15 -4.79 1.64
CA ASN A 285 -14.31 -5.59 0.72
C ASN A 285 -14.79 -5.53 -0.74
N VAL A 286 -16.02 -5.10 -1.00
CA VAL A 286 -16.65 -5.15 -2.34
C VAL A 286 -16.09 -4.10 -3.31
N GLY A 287 -15.29 -3.15 -2.82
CA GLY A 287 -14.70 -2.08 -3.64
C GLY A 287 -13.21 -2.24 -3.98
N ARG A 288 -12.60 -3.40 -3.70
CA ARG A 288 -11.17 -3.64 -3.93
C ARG A 288 -10.93 -4.86 -4.83
N GLU A 289 -11.48 -4.79 -6.04
CA GLU A 289 -11.09 -5.73 -7.11
C GLU A 289 -9.70 -5.40 -7.73
N ASP A 290 -9.05 -4.30 -7.30
CA ASP A 290 -7.77 -3.82 -7.83
C ASP A 290 -6.68 -3.78 -6.75
N VAL A 291 -6.34 -4.92 -6.17
CA VAL A 291 -5.07 -5.08 -5.45
C VAL A 291 -4.38 -6.36 -5.89
#